data_ec0462545296a1843dde6de683d518a8
#
_entry.id   ec0462545296a1843dde6de683d518a8
#
_cell.length_a   1.000
_cell.length_b   1.000
_cell.length_c   1.000
_cell.angle_alpha   90.00
_cell.angle_beta   90.00
_cell.angle_gamma   90.00
#
_symmetry.space_group_name_H-M   'P 1'
#
loop_
_entity.id
_entity.type
_entity.pdbx_description
1 polymer ?
#
loop_
_entity_poly.entity_id
_entity_poly.type
_entity_poly.pdbx_seq_one_letter_code
_entity_poly.pdbx_strand_id
1 'polypeptide(L)'
;ATLAATLSPLWGVYSGFELYEHEAVKPGSEEYLDSEKYELRPRDFQAALKSGDSLESYIRLLNLIRRDNPALQQLRNLRFHNTDNEAIMAYSKADAATGNVVLVVVNLDPRNAQEATVYLDLKAVGRQPGDHFTVQDAISGSAYEWSDRNFVRLEPLRDVAHVFILPPADHDLQEQLAWRRVEDYRA
;
A
#
# COMPACT_ATOMS: atom_id res chain seq x y z
N ALA A 1 -2.88 -6.34 4.81
CA ALA A 1 -2.16 -6.58 3.55
C ALA A 1 -1.23 -5.42 3.21
N THR A 2 -1.75 -4.18 3.06
CA THR A 2 -0.95 -3.02 2.59
C THR A 2 0.29 -2.77 3.43
N LEU A 3 0.17 -2.69 4.76
CA LEU A 3 1.31 -2.50 5.65
C LEU A 3 2.35 -3.61 5.50
N ALA A 4 1.93 -4.87 5.51
CA ALA A 4 2.85 -6.00 5.36
C ALA A 4 3.56 -5.98 4.00
N ALA A 5 2.84 -5.61 2.94
CA ALA A 5 3.37 -5.57 1.59
C ALA A 5 4.33 -4.39 1.32
N THR A 6 4.23 -3.27 2.07
CA THR A 6 4.95 -2.04 1.73
C THR A 6 6.00 -1.62 2.77
N LEU A 7 5.88 -2.02 4.04
CA LEU A 7 6.89 -1.74 5.07
C LEU A 7 8.13 -2.61 4.91
N SER A 8 7.96 -3.90 4.58
CA SER A 8 9.05 -4.86 4.47
C SER A 8 9.37 -5.22 3.01
N PRO A 9 10.65 -5.48 2.67
CA PRO A 9 11.02 -6.01 1.36
C PRO A 9 10.55 -7.46 1.15
N LEU A 10 10.26 -8.18 2.22
CA LEU A 10 9.71 -9.53 2.19
C LEU A 10 8.37 -9.54 2.93
N TRP A 11 7.37 -10.18 2.35
CA TRP A 11 6.14 -10.50 3.03
C TRP A 11 5.62 -11.86 2.57
N GLY A 12 4.93 -12.53 3.44
CA GLY A 12 4.28 -13.81 3.19
C GLY A 12 2.79 -13.72 3.45
N VAL A 13 2.03 -14.51 2.73
CA VAL A 13 0.59 -14.68 2.92
C VAL A 13 0.36 -16.12 3.37
N TYR A 14 -0.22 -16.29 4.55
CA TYR A 14 -0.64 -17.63 5.00
C TYR A 14 -1.89 -18.05 4.21
N SER A 15 -1.93 -19.29 3.77
CA SER A 15 -3.05 -19.83 2.98
C SER A 15 -4.38 -19.67 3.74
N GLY A 16 -5.36 -19.05 3.09
CA GLY A 16 -6.65 -18.68 3.71
C GLY A 16 -6.78 -17.21 4.07
N PHE A 17 -5.68 -16.46 4.21
CA PHE A 17 -5.73 -15.03 4.43
C PHE A 17 -6.47 -14.31 3.28
N GLU A 18 -6.26 -14.75 2.06
CA GLU A 18 -6.95 -14.24 0.86
C GLU A 18 -8.46 -14.51 0.86
N LEU A 19 -8.94 -15.40 1.71
CA LEU A 19 -10.35 -15.73 1.92
C LEU A 19 -10.92 -15.16 3.21
N TYR A 20 -10.24 -14.19 3.81
CA TYR A 20 -10.59 -13.57 5.09
C TYR A 20 -10.66 -14.56 6.28
N GLU A 21 -9.97 -15.70 6.21
CA GLU A 21 -9.88 -16.61 7.35
C GLU A 21 -9.17 -15.93 8.51
N HIS A 22 -9.83 -15.85 9.65
CA HIS A 22 -9.33 -15.11 10.82
C HIS A 22 -9.83 -15.67 12.16
N GLU A 23 -10.60 -16.76 12.14
CA GLU A 23 -11.09 -17.36 13.38
C GLU A 23 -9.96 -18.03 14.14
N ALA A 24 -9.80 -17.67 15.41
CA ALA A 24 -8.85 -18.30 16.30
C ALA A 24 -9.40 -19.65 16.80
N VAL A 25 -8.50 -20.63 17.01
CA VAL A 25 -8.86 -21.94 17.57
C VAL A 25 -9.51 -21.83 18.97
N LYS A 26 -9.18 -20.77 19.71
CA LYS A 26 -9.77 -20.39 21.00
C LYS A 26 -9.48 -18.91 21.29
N PRO A 27 -10.25 -18.25 22.15
CA PRO A 27 -9.98 -16.88 22.55
C PRO A 27 -8.55 -16.69 23.05
N GLY A 28 -7.86 -15.66 22.54
CA GLY A 28 -6.48 -15.33 22.89
C GLY A 28 -5.40 -16.19 22.23
N SER A 29 -5.78 -17.08 21.29
CA SER A 29 -4.83 -17.84 20.47
C SER A 29 -4.53 -17.08 19.19
N GLU A 30 -3.29 -17.17 18.71
CA GLU A 30 -2.88 -16.70 17.37
C GLU A 30 -3.03 -17.80 16.30
N GLU A 31 -3.36 -19.03 16.71
CA GLU A 31 -3.59 -20.14 15.81
C GLU A 31 -5.00 -20.09 15.23
N TYR A 32 -5.11 -20.23 13.91
CA TYR A 32 -6.40 -20.25 13.23
C TYR A 32 -7.12 -21.58 13.45
N LEU A 33 -8.44 -21.49 13.58
CA LEU A 33 -9.33 -22.66 13.60
C LEU A 33 -9.11 -23.48 12.31
N ASP A 34 -9.02 -24.82 12.47
CA ASP A 34 -8.77 -25.74 11.37
C ASP A 34 -7.53 -25.39 10.53
N SER A 35 -6.46 -24.99 11.23
CA SER A 35 -5.17 -24.72 10.55
C SER A 35 -4.67 -25.97 9.83
N GLU A 36 -4.02 -25.80 8.66
CA GLU A 36 -3.59 -26.91 7.80
C GLU A 36 -2.42 -27.75 8.36
N LYS A 37 -2.05 -27.57 9.61
CA LYS A 37 -0.92 -28.30 10.20
C LYS A 37 -1.07 -29.83 10.11
N TYR A 38 -2.28 -30.32 10.19
CA TYR A 38 -2.57 -31.75 10.29
C TYR A 38 -3.70 -32.26 9.40
N GLU A 39 -4.42 -31.35 8.76
CA GLU A 39 -5.60 -31.66 7.97
C GLU A 39 -5.53 -31.03 6.58
N LEU A 40 -6.05 -31.76 5.58
CA LEU A 40 -6.27 -31.21 4.25
C LEU A 40 -7.51 -30.31 4.29
N ARG A 41 -7.32 -29.01 4.01
CA ARG A 41 -8.41 -28.04 3.95
C ARG A 41 -8.65 -27.59 2.51
N PRO A 42 -9.65 -28.15 1.81
CA PRO A 42 -10.00 -27.68 0.48
C PRO A 42 -10.65 -26.30 0.55
N ARG A 43 -10.24 -25.38 -0.33
CA ARG A 43 -10.78 -24.03 -0.46
C ARG A 43 -11.23 -23.78 -1.90
N ASP A 44 -12.41 -23.22 -2.08
CA ASP A 44 -12.92 -22.83 -3.39
C ASP A 44 -12.60 -21.35 -3.68
N PHE A 45 -11.34 -21.09 -4.08
CA PHE A 45 -10.86 -19.77 -4.44
C PHE A 45 -11.67 -19.13 -5.58
N GLN A 46 -12.14 -19.94 -6.54
CA GLN A 46 -12.91 -19.46 -7.68
C GLN A 46 -14.30 -18.98 -7.28
N ALA A 47 -14.97 -19.69 -6.38
CA ALA A 47 -16.25 -19.28 -5.84
C ALA A 47 -16.11 -17.99 -5.03
N ALA A 48 -15.10 -17.90 -4.15
CA ALA A 48 -14.82 -16.72 -3.35
C ALA A 48 -14.51 -15.48 -4.22
N LEU A 49 -13.72 -15.65 -5.28
CA LEU A 49 -13.43 -14.56 -6.22
C LEU A 49 -14.71 -14.07 -6.93
N LYS A 50 -15.59 -14.99 -7.34
CA LYS A 50 -16.85 -14.65 -8.02
C LYS A 50 -17.85 -13.96 -7.09
N SER A 51 -17.91 -14.34 -5.82
CA SER A 51 -18.80 -13.71 -4.82
C SER A 51 -18.28 -12.36 -4.31
N GLY A 52 -17.00 -12.03 -4.54
CA GLY A 52 -16.34 -10.85 -3.98
C GLY A 52 -15.77 -11.07 -2.57
N ASP A 53 -15.83 -12.32 -2.05
CA ASP A 53 -15.30 -12.69 -0.72
C ASP A 53 -13.82 -13.11 -0.82
N SER A 54 -13.03 -12.33 -1.53
CA SER A 54 -11.60 -12.64 -1.76
C SER A 54 -10.76 -11.38 -1.82
N LEU A 55 -9.61 -11.42 -1.13
CA LEU A 55 -8.52 -10.42 -1.24
C LEU A 55 -7.57 -10.72 -2.40
N GLU A 56 -7.78 -11.77 -3.20
CA GLU A 56 -6.84 -12.19 -4.23
C GLU A 56 -6.47 -11.06 -5.18
N SER A 57 -7.46 -10.34 -5.71
CA SER A 57 -7.24 -9.21 -6.62
C SER A 57 -6.42 -8.09 -5.97
N TYR A 58 -6.68 -7.79 -4.70
CA TYR A 58 -5.94 -6.77 -3.96
C TYR A 58 -4.51 -7.20 -3.66
N ILE A 59 -4.30 -8.44 -3.25
CA ILE A 59 -2.96 -9.02 -3.02
C ILE A 59 -2.15 -9.03 -4.33
N ARG A 60 -2.80 -9.41 -5.44
CA ARG A 60 -2.19 -9.37 -6.78
C ARG A 60 -1.75 -7.94 -7.12
N LEU A 61 -2.61 -6.94 -6.91
CA LEU A 61 -2.28 -5.53 -7.13
C LEU A 61 -1.08 -5.09 -6.30
N LEU A 62 -1.07 -5.38 -4.99
CA LEU A 62 0.05 -5.06 -4.11
C LEU A 62 1.36 -5.72 -4.58
N ASN A 63 1.30 -6.96 -5.04
CA ASN A 63 2.47 -7.67 -5.57
C ASN A 63 2.99 -7.04 -6.88
N LEU A 64 2.09 -6.56 -7.75
CA LEU A 64 2.47 -5.80 -8.95
C LEU A 64 3.14 -4.48 -8.57
N ILE A 65 2.53 -3.71 -7.67
CA ILE A 65 3.12 -2.46 -7.17
C ILE A 65 4.52 -2.71 -6.59
N ARG A 66 4.70 -3.75 -5.78
CA ARG A 66 6.01 -4.11 -5.21
C ARG A 66 7.04 -4.48 -6.28
N ARG A 67 6.65 -5.27 -7.27
CA ARG A 67 7.55 -5.69 -8.35
C ARG A 67 8.03 -4.52 -9.19
N ASP A 68 7.12 -3.57 -9.46
CA ASP A 68 7.38 -2.45 -10.35
C ASP A 68 8.05 -1.26 -9.63
N ASN A 69 8.18 -1.30 -8.29
CA ASN A 69 8.78 -0.25 -7.48
C ASN A 69 9.97 -0.75 -6.66
N PRO A 70 11.21 -0.55 -7.13
CA PRO A 70 12.43 -0.96 -6.43
C PRO A 70 12.55 -0.41 -5.00
N ALA A 71 12.00 0.76 -4.73
CA ALA A 71 11.96 1.34 -3.38
C ALA A 71 11.29 0.42 -2.36
N LEU A 72 10.28 -0.38 -2.76
CA LEU A 72 9.59 -1.32 -1.87
C LEU A 72 10.39 -2.62 -1.63
N GLN A 73 11.46 -2.86 -2.38
CA GLN A 73 12.29 -4.05 -2.28
C GLN A 73 13.49 -3.87 -1.35
N GLN A 74 13.60 -2.72 -0.68
CA GLN A 74 14.68 -2.38 0.24
C GLN A 74 14.19 -2.31 1.68
N LEU A 75 15.08 -2.58 2.65
CA LEU A 75 14.74 -2.55 4.09
C LEU A 75 15.04 -1.20 4.74
N ARG A 76 16.17 -0.57 4.39
CA ARG A 76 16.74 0.56 5.16
C ARG A 76 16.39 1.94 4.62
N ASN A 77 15.46 2.04 3.70
CA ASN A 77 15.04 3.27 3.03
C ASN A 77 13.67 3.80 3.53
N LEU A 78 13.19 3.31 4.66
CA LEU A 78 11.91 3.69 5.25
C LEU A 78 12.02 5.02 6.01
N ARG A 79 11.09 5.96 5.75
CA ARG A 79 10.93 7.21 6.46
C ARG A 79 9.47 7.43 6.85
N PHE A 80 9.19 7.58 8.14
CA PHE A 80 7.86 7.98 8.61
C PHE A 80 7.67 9.49 8.52
N HIS A 81 6.44 9.91 8.23
CA HIS A 81 6.01 11.30 8.17
C HIS A 81 4.98 11.57 9.26
N ASN A 82 5.00 12.79 9.81
CA ASN A 82 4.08 13.19 10.86
C ASN A 82 2.66 13.37 10.30
N THR A 83 1.67 13.04 11.12
CA THR A 83 0.25 13.33 10.88
C THR A 83 -0.34 13.97 12.12
N ASP A 84 -1.43 14.71 11.97
CA ASP A 84 -2.19 15.27 13.09
C ASP A 84 -3.29 14.30 13.61
N ASN A 85 -3.28 13.05 13.15
CA ASN A 85 -4.19 11.99 13.60
C ASN A 85 -3.44 10.67 13.75
N GLU A 86 -3.38 10.13 14.97
CA GLU A 86 -2.68 8.87 15.28
C GLU A 86 -3.29 7.64 14.60
N ALA A 87 -4.55 7.72 14.15
CA ALA A 87 -5.19 6.67 13.37
C ALA A 87 -4.76 6.65 11.89
N ILE A 88 -3.97 7.61 11.44
CA ILE A 88 -3.39 7.65 10.08
C ILE A 88 -1.88 7.50 10.18
N MET A 89 -1.35 6.48 9.48
CA MET A 89 0.08 6.26 9.33
C MET A 89 0.54 6.70 7.94
N ALA A 90 1.58 7.53 7.88
CA ALA A 90 2.20 7.94 6.62
C ALA A 90 3.70 7.63 6.62
N TYR A 91 4.21 7.06 5.55
CA TYR A 91 5.63 6.76 5.37
C TYR A 91 6.02 6.71 3.90
N SER A 92 7.29 6.95 3.63
CA SER A 92 7.87 6.82 2.29
C SER A 92 9.04 5.86 2.26
N LYS A 93 9.31 5.33 1.08
CA LYS A 93 10.52 4.58 0.74
C LYS A 93 11.08 5.13 -0.56
N ALA A 94 12.38 5.38 -0.60
CA ALA A 94 13.05 5.92 -1.77
C ALA A 94 14.21 5.00 -2.18
N ASP A 95 14.34 4.76 -3.48
CA ASP A 95 15.50 4.10 -4.06
C ASP A 95 16.39 5.14 -4.75
N ALA A 96 17.53 5.43 -4.14
CA ALA A 96 18.46 6.42 -4.67
C ALA A 96 19.11 6.02 -6.01
N ALA A 97 19.14 4.71 -6.32
CA ALA A 97 19.75 4.22 -7.55
C ALA A 97 18.88 4.47 -8.78
N THR A 98 17.55 4.36 -8.61
CA THR A 98 16.58 4.52 -9.70
C THR A 98 15.79 5.82 -9.62
N GLY A 99 15.86 6.55 -8.49
CA GLY A 99 15.01 7.71 -8.22
C GLY A 99 13.55 7.34 -7.92
N ASN A 100 13.22 6.04 -7.80
CA ASN A 100 11.87 5.60 -7.48
C ASN A 100 11.51 5.95 -6.04
N VAL A 101 10.37 6.61 -5.85
CA VAL A 101 9.84 6.99 -4.54
C VAL A 101 8.38 6.54 -4.42
N VAL A 102 8.09 5.84 -3.34
CA VAL A 102 6.75 5.40 -2.97
C VAL A 102 6.38 6.01 -1.63
N LEU A 103 5.23 6.67 -1.57
CA LEU A 103 4.65 7.23 -0.35
C LEU A 103 3.36 6.47 -0.03
N VAL A 104 3.22 6.00 1.20
CA VAL A 104 2.07 5.20 1.63
C VAL A 104 1.36 5.90 2.76
N VAL A 105 0.03 5.98 2.68
CA VAL A 105 -0.82 6.51 3.74
C VAL A 105 -1.89 5.46 4.04
N VAL A 106 -2.04 5.09 5.31
CA VAL A 106 -2.93 3.99 5.72
C VAL A 106 -3.81 4.43 6.89
N ASN A 107 -5.09 4.12 6.81
CA ASN A 107 -6.01 4.20 7.93
C ASN A 107 -5.82 2.96 8.82
N LEU A 108 -5.46 3.17 10.09
CA LEU A 108 -5.28 2.14 11.10
C LEU A 108 -6.57 1.79 11.85
N ASP A 109 -7.63 2.60 11.68
CA ASP A 109 -8.95 2.31 12.25
C ASP A 109 -9.77 1.46 11.27
N PRO A 110 -10.04 0.20 11.57
CA PRO A 110 -10.77 -0.69 10.67
C PRO A 110 -12.27 -0.39 10.59
N ARG A 111 -12.79 0.55 11.37
CA ARG A 111 -14.24 0.78 11.54
C ARG A 111 -14.69 2.15 11.08
N ASN A 112 -13.86 3.17 11.23
CA ASN A 112 -14.27 4.55 10.99
C ASN A 112 -13.43 5.21 9.90
N ALA A 113 -14.05 6.13 9.17
CA ALA A 113 -13.32 7.04 8.30
C ALA A 113 -12.41 7.93 9.15
N GLN A 114 -11.18 8.13 8.70
CA GLN A 114 -10.19 8.96 9.35
C GLN A 114 -9.68 10.02 8.40
N GLU A 115 -9.44 11.21 8.95
CA GLU A 115 -8.91 12.36 8.23
C GLU A 115 -7.63 12.83 8.91
N ALA A 116 -6.66 13.27 8.14
CA ALA A 116 -5.43 13.85 8.66
C ALA A 116 -4.77 14.81 7.67
N THR A 117 -3.96 15.71 8.22
CA THR A 117 -2.93 16.39 7.46
C THR A 117 -1.63 15.60 7.58
N VAL A 118 -1.08 15.19 6.44
CA VAL A 118 0.24 14.57 6.35
C VAL A 118 1.28 15.69 6.18
N TYR A 119 2.25 15.78 7.11
CA TYR A 119 3.39 16.69 7.06
C TYR A 119 4.57 15.95 6.43
N LEU A 120 4.77 16.16 5.13
CA LEU A 120 5.76 15.43 4.35
C LEU A 120 7.17 15.97 4.56
N ASP A 121 8.12 15.12 4.90
CA ASP A 121 9.55 15.42 4.81
C ASP A 121 9.95 15.41 3.33
N LEU A 122 9.93 16.60 2.70
CA LEU A 122 10.21 16.77 1.27
C LEU A 122 11.59 16.23 0.87
N LYS A 123 12.60 16.37 1.75
CA LYS A 123 13.96 15.85 1.47
C LYS A 123 13.97 14.32 1.38
N ALA A 124 13.15 13.64 2.20
CA ALA A 124 13.08 12.19 2.19
C ALA A 124 12.47 11.63 0.90
N VAL A 125 11.70 12.46 0.18
CA VAL A 125 11.08 12.12 -1.10
C VAL A 125 11.75 12.81 -2.31
N GLY A 126 12.96 13.36 -2.11
CA GLY A 126 13.76 13.98 -3.16
C GLY A 126 13.19 15.32 -3.67
N ARG A 127 12.49 16.07 -2.82
CA ARG A 127 11.89 17.37 -3.15
C ARG A 127 12.51 18.50 -2.33
N GLN A 128 12.35 19.75 -2.79
CA GLN A 128 12.81 20.95 -2.13
C GLN A 128 11.67 21.64 -1.36
N PRO A 129 11.98 22.45 -0.33
CA PRO A 129 10.96 23.28 0.32
C PRO A 129 10.23 24.17 -0.68
N GLY A 130 8.90 24.11 -0.67
CA GLY A 130 8.03 24.87 -1.56
C GLY A 130 7.67 24.16 -2.87
N ASP A 131 8.20 22.95 -3.11
CA ASP A 131 7.79 22.16 -4.27
C ASP A 131 6.32 21.75 -4.18
N HIS A 132 5.66 21.81 -5.34
CA HIS A 132 4.35 21.19 -5.60
C HIS A 132 4.54 20.14 -6.67
N PHE A 133 3.94 18.98 -6.51
CA PHE A 133 4.12 17.87 -7.43
C PHE A 133 2.90 16.95 -7.44
N THR A 134 2.65 16.35 -8.59
CA THR A 134 1.58 15.37 -8.74
C THR A 134 2.05 14.01 -8.20
N VAL A 135 1.22 13.37 -7.39
CA VAL A 135 1.38 11.96 -6.99
C VAL A 135 0.30 11.12 -7.63
N GLN A 136 0.62 9.92 -8.05
CA GLN A 136 -0.35 8.97 -8.60
C GLN A 136 -0.57 7.82 -7.62
N ASP A 137 -1.84 7.61 -7.24
CA ASP A 137 -2.21 6.46 -6.41
C ASP A 137 -2.25 5.18 -7.24
N ALA A 138 -1.36 4.26 -6.94
CA ALA A 138 -1.26 2.98 -7.63
C ALA A 138 -2.42 2.03 -7.31
N ILE A 139 -3.22 2.30 -6.27
CA ILE A 139 -4.40 1.50 -5.93
C ILE A 139 -5.61 1.96 -6.75
N SER A 140 -5.93 3.25 -6.72
CA SER A 140 -7.13 3.81 -7.36
C SER A 140 -6.88 4.30 -8.78
N GLY A 141 -5.62 4.59 -9.14
CA GLY A 141 -5.23 5.25 -10.38
C GLY A 141 -5.45 6.77 -10.37
N SER A 142 -5.92 7.34 -9.27
CA SER A 142 -6.16 8.77 -9.14
C SER A 142 -4.87 9.56 -8.97
N ALA A 143 -4.86 10.82 -9.42
CA ALA A 143 -3.75 11.74 -9.26
C ALA A 143 -4.11 12.89 -8.32
N TYR A 144 -3.15 13.34 -7.53
CA TYR A 144 -3.34 14.42 -6.56
C TYR A 144 -2.13 15.37 -6.57
N GLU A 145 -2.41 16.67 -6.34
CA GLU A 145 -1.34 17.64 -6.11
C GLU A 145 -0.93 17.64 -4.65
N TRP A 146 0.35 17.44 -4.40
CA TRP A 146 0.95 17.37 -3.07
C TRP A 146 2.06 18.42 -2.88
N SER A 147 2.29 18.76 -1.60
CA SER A 147 3.35 19.66 -1.14
C SER A 147 3.91 19.17 0.21
N ASP A 148 4.38 20.08 1.06
CA ASP A 148 4.80 19.80 2.44
C ASP A 148 3.63 19.44 3.38
N ARG A 149 2.39 19.85 3.05
CA ARG A 149 1.17 19.62 3.86
C ARG A 149 0.03 19.15 2.97
N ASN A 150 -0.50 17.97 3.29
CA ASN A 150 -1.47 17.34 2.40
C ASN A 150 -2.62 16.73 3.20
N PHE A 151 -3.84 17.17 2.91
CA PHE A 151 -5.03 16.57 3.52
C PHE A 151 -5.31 15.21 2.89
N VAL A 152 -5.65 14.24 3.75
CA VAL A 152 -6.11 12.91 3.33
C VAL A 152 -7.36 12.54 4.10
N ARG A 153 -8.23 11.76 3.45
CA ARG A 153 -9.38 11.09 4.06
C ARG A 153 -9.42 9.66 3.57
N LEU A 154 -9.45 8.72 4.49
CA LEU A 154 -9.46 7.29 4.20
C LEU A 154 -10.66 6.62 4.87
N GLU A 155 -11.39 5.79 4.10
CA GLU A 155 -12.60 5.10 4.54
C GLU A 155 -12.40 3.57 4.47
N PRO A 156 -12.70 2.81 5.56
CA PRO A 156 -12.40 1.38 5.64
C PRO A 156 -13.02 0.51 4.54
N LEU A 157 -14.19 0.89 4.03
CA LEU A 157 -14.92 0.11 3.02
C LEU A 157 -14.66 0.58 1.58
N ARG A 158 -13.84 1.62 1.40
CA ARG A 158 -13.59 2.21 0.09
C ARG A 158 -12.10 2.36 -0.18
N ASP A 159 -11.44 3.21 0.59
CA ASP A 159 -10.05 3.60 0.38
C ASP A 159 -9.28 3.47 1.70
N VAL A 160 -8.94 2.24 2.08
CA VAL A 160 -8.23 1.96 3.35
C VAL A 160 -6.80 2.48 3.36
N ALA A 161 -6.23 2.69 2.18
CA ALA A 161 -4.86 3.16 2.00
C ALA A 161 -4.69 3.80 0.63
N HIS A 162 -3.71 4.68 0.53
CA HIS A 162 -3.12 5.14 -0.72
C HIS A 162 -1.68 4.65 -0.83
N VAL A 163 -1.28 4.24 -2.02
CA VAL A 163 0.11 3.94 -2.37
C VAL A 163 0.51 4.85 -3.53
N PHE A 164 1.07 5.99 -3.20
CA PHE A 164 1.44 7.00 -4.17
C PHE A 164 2.81 6.70 -4.76
N ILE A 165 2.89 6.74 -6.08
CA ILE A 165 4.14 6.76 -6.81
C ILE A 165 4.45 8.20 -7.16
N LEU A 166 5.62 8.67 -6.77
CA LEU A 166 6.08 10.01 -7.07
C LEU A 166 6.86 10.02 -8.39
N PRO A 167 6.62 11.01 -9.27
CA PRO A 167 7.45 11.18 -10.45
C PRO A 167 8.90 11.51 -10.02
N PRO A 168 9.90 11.16 -10.84
CA PRO A 168 11.27 11.61 -10.61
C PRO A 168 11.35 13.14 -10.45
N ALA A 169 12.31 13.61 -9.66
CA ALA A 169 12.49 15.04 -9.41
C ALA A 169 12.95 15.82 -10.67
N ASP A 170 13.63 15.16 -11.61
CA ASP A 170 14.06 15.76 -12.88
C ASP A 170 12.96 15.65 -13.95
N HIS A 171 12.58 16.80 -14.50
CA HIS A 171 11.58 16.91 -15.55
C HIS A 171 11.92 16.14 -16.84
N ASP A 172 13.19 15.94 -17.15
CA ASP A 172 13.64 15.24 -18.37
C ASP A 172 13.40 13.72 -18.33
N LEU A 173 13.19 13.13 -17.15
CA LEU A 173 12.85 11.73 -16.99
C LEU A 173 11.34 11.45 -17.08
N GLN A 174 10.51 12.48 -17.00
CA GLN A 174 9.04 12.31 -17.07
C GLN A 174 8.57 11.79 -18.44
N GLU A 175 9.29 12.12 -19.53
CA GLU A 175 8.98 11.61 -20.88
C GLU A 175 9.42 10.16 -21.10
N GLN A 176 10.39 9.66 -20.33
CA GLN A 176 10.96 8.32 -20.51
C GLN A 176 10.29 7.23 -19.66
N LEU A 177 9.70 7.62 -18.54
CA LEU A 177 8.90 6.72 -17.71
C LEU A 177 7.43 6.86 -18.11
N ALA A 178 7.06 6.21 -19.22
CA ALA A 178 5.64 5.94 -19.50
C ALA A 178 5.06 5.26 -18.26
N TRP A 179 4.27 6.01 -17.49
CA TRP A 179 3.52 5.49 -16.36
C TRP A 179 2.74 4.28 -16.85
N ARG A 180 3.16 3.07 -16.47
CA ARG A 180 2.36 1.88 -16.71
C ARG A 180 1.11 2.05 -15.86
N ARG A 181 0.02 2.39 -16.52
CA ARG A 181 -1.28 2.54 -15.85
C ARG A 181 -1.62 1.23 -15.17
N VAL A 182 -2.05 1.31 -13.92
CA VAL A 182 -2.61 0.17 -13.18
C VAL A 182 -3.75 -0.48 -13.97
N GLU A 183 -4.42 0.30 -14.84
CA GLU A 183 -5.45 -0.14 -15.78
C GLU A 183 -4.98 -1.26 -16.72
N ASP A 184 -3.70 -1.27 -17.13
CA ASP A 184 -3.15 -2.34 -17.99
C ASP A 184 -3.10 -3.70 -17.28
N TYR A 185 -3.28 -3.72 -15.97
CA TYR A 185 -3.25 -4.92 -15.15
C TYR A 185 -4.64 -5.35 -14.63
N ARG A 186 -5.69 -4.59 -14.96
CA ARG A 186 -7.08 -4.90 -14.61
C ARG A 186 -7.84 -5.66 -15.71
N ALA A 187 -7.19 -5.85 -16.86
CA ALA A 187 -7.73 -6.59 -18.00
C ALA A 187 -7.52 -8.11 -17.86
#